data_2c0f72d517d5c853682b9556028eea6b
#
_entry.id   2c0f72d517d5c853682b9556028eea6b
#
_cell.length_a   1.000
_cell.length_b   1.000
_cell.length_c   1.000
_cell.angle_alpha   90.00
_cell.angle_beta   90.00
_cell.angle_gamma   90.00
#
_symmetry.space_group_name_H-M   'P 1'
#
loop_
_entity.id
_entity.type
_entity.pdbx_description
1 polymer ?
#
loop_
_entity_poly.entity_id
_entity_poly.type
_entity_poly.pdbx_seq_one_letter_code
_entity_poly.pdbx_strand_id
1 'polypeptide(L)'
;MKKILLSLAFLAGVSLTVSAQFKIGGKTINTKKVINAATDVAHAATLSDEDVAKMAKEYIQWMDTHNEVAGPDTEMGQRLERLTANVKKVSGLDLNFKVYNVVDVNAFACGDGSVRVCGGLMKIMDDDQVFAVIGHEIGHVVHSDSKDAMKNAYLTSAAKNLSLIHI
;
A
#
# COMPACT_ATOMS: atom_id res chain seq x y z
N MET A 1 -15.51 -2.90 -19.69
CA MET A 1 -14.57 -3.87 -19.07
C MET A 1 -14.30 -3.39 -17.66
N LYS A 2 -14.69 -4.16 -16.66
CA LYS A 2 -14.60 -3.79 -15.25
C LYS A 2 -13.13 -3.82 -14.83
N LYS A 3 -12.51 -2.65 -14.59
CA LYS A 3 -11.20 -2.57 -13.97
C LYS A 3 -11.39 -2.77 -12.47
N ILE A 4 -10.92 -3.89 -12.00
CA ILE A 4 -10.94 -4.29 -10.60
C ILE A 4 -9.89 -3.44 -9.88
N LEU A 5 -10.33 -2.68 -8.88
CA LEU A 5 -9.46 -2.18 -7.82
C LEU A 5 -8.81 -3.39 -7.13
N LEU A 6 -7.60 -3.73 -7.50
CA LEU A 6 -6.77 -4.65 -6.73
C LEU A 6 -6.07 -3.85 -5.63
N SER A 7 -6.83 -3.55 -4.59
CA SER A 7 -6.27 -3.12 -3.33
C SER A 7 -5.50 -4.28 -2.70
N LEU A 8 -4.23 -4.04 -2.44
CA LEU A 8 -3.35 -4.69 -1.47
C LEU A 8 -3.66 -6.17 -1.15
N ALA A 9 -3.15 -7.09 -1.96
CA ALA A 9 -2.97 -8.47 -1.55
C ALA A 9 -1.76 -9.09 -2.27
N PHE A 10 -0.57 -8.54 -2.03
CA PHE A 10 0.67 -9.22 -2.41
C PHE A 10 1.33 -9.76 -1.13
N LEU A 11 0.75 -10.83 -0.59
CA LEU A 11 1.41 -11.67 0.40
C LEU A 11 1.86 -12.94 -0.32
N ALA A 12 3.15 -13.00 -0.64
CA ALA A 12 3.80 -14.23 -1.05
C ALA A 12 3.77 -15.22 0.13
N GLY A 13 2.71 -16.02 0.18
CA GLY A 13 2.61 -17.13 1.12
C GLY A 13 3.53 -18.26 0.71
N VAL A 14 4.56 -18.55 1.47
CA VAL A 14 5.24 -19.85 1.43
C VAL A 14 4.28 -20.88 2.03
N SER A 15 3.60 -21.62 1.14
CA SER A 15 2.63 -22.64 1.52
C SER A 15 3.34 -23.90 1.97
N LEU A 16 3.62 -24.03 3.26
CA LEU A 16 3.84 -25.35 3.86
C LEU A 16 2.48 -26.00 4.11
N THR A 17 2.09 -26.94 3.26
CA THR A 17 0.85 -27.71 3.41
C THR A 17 1.02 -28.77 4.50
N VAL A 18 0.78 -28.41 5.74
CA VAL A 18 0.55 -29.38 6.82
C VAL A 18 -0.94 -29.36 7.14
N SER A 19 -1.68 -30.30 6.58
CA SER A 19 -3.10 -30.52 6.91
C SER A 19 -3.21 -31.51 8.08
N ALA A 20 -3.01 -31.03 9.29
CA ALA A 20 -3.35 -31.79 10.48
C ALA A 20 -4.63 -31.22 11.11
N GLN A 21 -5.66 -32.07 11.26
CA GLN A 21 -6.84 -31.74 12.04
C GLN A 21 -6.68 -32.33 13.45
N PHE A 22 -6.79 -31.49 14.45
CA PHE A 22 -6.71 -31.89 15.84
C PHE A 22 -8.08 -31.75 16.51
N LYS A 23 -8.51 -32.73 17.31
CA LYS A 23 -9.79 -32.65 18.04
C LYS A 23 -9.52 -32.37 19.52
N ILE A 24 -10.10 -31.30 20.05
CA ILE A 24 -10.12 -30.96 21.47
C ILE A 24 -11.58 -30.77 21.89
N GLY A 25 -12.05 -31.51 22.90
CA GLY A 25 -13.41 -31.38 23.42
C GLY A 25 -14.50 -31.68 22.39
N GLY A 26 -14.26 -32.62 21.43
CA GLY A 26 -15.21 -32.97 20.39
C GLY A 26 -15.26 -32.02 19.19
N LYS A 27 -14.52 -30.90 19.20
CA LYS A 27 -14.44 -29.94 18.10
C LYS A 27 -13.16 -30.15 17.28
N THR A 28 -13.29 -30.08 15.96
CA THR A 28 -12.15 -30.18 15.05
C THR A 28 -11.45 -28.82 14.93
N ILE A 29 -10.19 -28.73 15.34
CA ILE A 29 -9.38 -27.53 15.20
C ILE A 29 -8.58 -27.65 13.90
N ASN A 30 -8.72 -26.66 13.03
CA ASN A 30 -7.92 -26.56 11.84
C ASN A 30 -6.56 -25.95 12.16
N THR A 31 -5.55 -26.79 12.34
CA THR A 31 -4.18 -26.38 12.68
C THR A 31 -3.57 -25.40 11.70
N LYS A 32 -3.91 -25.49 10.40
CA LYS A 32 -3.46 -24.51 9.39
C LYS A 32 -3.96 -23.10 9.70
N LYS A 33 -5.22 -22.95 10.13
CA LYS A 33 -5.78 -21.63 10.51
C LYS A 33 -5.12 -21.08 11.77
N VAL A 34 -4.81 -21.94 12.75
CA VAL A 34 -4.07 -21.52 13.96
C VAL A 34 -2.67 -21.05 13.61
N ILE A 35 -1.95 -21.80 12.77
CA ILE A 35 -0.61 -21.42 12.31
C ILE A 35 -0.66 -20.11 11.53
N ASN A 36 -1.58 -19.94 10.60
CA ASN A 36 -1.75 -18.70 9.84
C ASN A 36 -2.03 -17.51 10.78
N ALA A 37 -2.94 -17.66 11.73
CA ALA A 37 -3.23 -16.61 12.71
C ALA A 37 -2.00 -16.24 13.54
N ALA A 38 -1.24 -17.23 14.02
CA ALA A 38 0.00 -16.99 14.76
C ALA A 38 1.07 -16.28 13.90
N THR A 39 1.18 -16.66 12.63
CA THR A 39 2.07 -16.02 11.66
C THR A 39 1.66 -14.57 11.40
N ASP A 40 0.37 -14.31 11.19
CA ASP A 40 -0.17 -12.96 10.97
C ASP A 40 0.09 -12.06 12.19
N VAL A 41 -0.11 -12.56 13.41
CA VAL A 41 0.22 -11.83 14.64
C VAL A 41 1.72 -11.53 14.73
N ALA A 42 2.57 -12.51 14.40
CA ALA A 42 4.02 -12.32 14.39
C ALA A 42 4.44 -11.25 13.37
N HIS A 43 3.88 -11.27 12.16
CA HIS A 43 4.12 -10.24 11.15
C HIS A 43 3.67 -8.84 11.64
N ALA A 44 2.48 -8.75 12.24
CA ALA A 44 2.01 -7.47 12.81
C ALA A 44 2.96 -6.94 13.90
N ALA A 45 3.51 -7.82 14.73
CA ALA A 45 4.39 -7.45 15.84
C ALA A 45 5.81 -7.06 15.39
N THR A 46 6.31 -7.66 14.30
CA THR A 46 7.68 -7.47 13.82
C THR A 46 7.82 -6.50 12.66
N LEU A 47 6.70 -6.03 12.07
CA LEU A 47 6.71 -5.13 10.92
C LEU A 47 7.46 -3.84 11.23
N SER A 48 8.59 -3.63 10.55
CA SER A 48 9.43 -2.44 10.66
C SER A 48 9.08 -1.40 9.59
N ASP A 49 9.56 -0.16 9.75
CA ASP A 49 9.43 0.87 8.72
C ASP A 49 10.22 0.50 7.46
N GLU A 50 11.35 -0.20 7.64
CA GLU A 50 12.18 -0.70 6.53
C GLU A 50 11.45 -1.76 5.71
N ASP A 51 10.69 -2.67 6.35
CA ASP A 51 9.86 -3.66 5.65
C ASP A 51 8.76 -2.97 4.84
N VAL A 52 8.11 -1.96 5.42
CA VAL A 52 7.08 -1.16 4.72
C VAL A 52 7.69 -0.43 3.52
N ALA A 53 8.84 0.22 3.69
CA ALA A 53 9.52 0.92 2.60
C ALA A 53 9.96 -0.04 1.48
N LYS A 54 10.45 -1.23 1.82
CA LYS A 54 10.80 -2.26 0.84
C LYS A 54 9.58 -2.73 0.04
N MET A 55 8.48 -3.06 0.72
CA MET A 55 7.24 -3.47 0.06
C MET A 55 6.65 -2.34 -0.80
N ALA A 56 6.71 -1.11 -0.31
CA ALA A 56 6.31 0.08 -1.06
C ALA A 56 7.12 0.22 -2.35
N LYS A 57 8.44 0.05 -2.28
CA LYS A 57 9.33 0.12 -3.44
C LYS A 57 9.00 -0.95 -4.49
N GLU A 58 8.76 -2.18 -4.08
CA GLU A 58 8.38 -3.27 -4.98
C GLU A 58 7.02 -2.97 -5.64
N TYR A 59 6.05 -2.51 -4.87
CA TYR A 59 4.74 -2.10 -5.38
C TYR A 59 4.83 -0.97 -6.39
N ILE A 60 5.60 0.09 -6.09
CA ILE A 60 5.78 1.23 -6.97
C ILE A 60 6.50 0.85 -8.26
N GLN A 61 7.50 -0.02 -8.20
CA GLN A 61 8.16 -0.54 -9.40
C GLN A 61 7.18 -1.27 -10.31
N TRP A 62 6.31 -2.08 -9.74
CA TRP A 62 5.25 -2.74 -10.49
C TRP A 62 4.27 -1.73 -11.09
N MET A 63 3.81 -0.76 -10.30
CA MET A 63 2.89 0.29 -10.76
C MET A 63 3.48 1.14 -11.88
N ASP A 64 4.75 1.55 -11.76
CA ASP A 64 5.44 2.36 -12.77
C ASP A 64 5.64 1.60 -14.11
N THR A 65 5.65 0.27 -14.10
CA THR A 65 5.73 -0.55 -15.32
C THR A 65 4.37 -0.86 -15.95
N HIS A 66 3.28 -0.76 -15.18
CA HIS A 66 1.92 -1.08 -15.63
C HIS A 66 1.04 0.15 -15.87
N ASN A 67 1.53 1.34 -15.56
CA ASN A 67 0.88 2.59 -15.86
C ASN A 67 1.81 3.47 -16.70
N GLU A 68 1.26 4.13 -17.70
CA GLU A 68 2.02 5.08 -18.48
C GLU A 68 2.39 6.29 -17.59
N VAL A 69 3.67 6.53 -17.43
CA VAL A 69 4.21 7.69 -16.69
C VAL A 69 4.32 8.86 -17.64
N ALA A 70 3.72 10.01 -17.30
CA ALA A 70 3.89 11.25 -18.06
C ALA A 70 5.36 11.69 -18.03
N GLY A 71 5.93 11.89 -19.20
CA GLY A 71 7.32 12.32 -19.34
C GLY A 71 7.54 13.75 -18.80
N PRO A 72 8.80 14.12 -18.51
CA PRO A 72 9.14 15.45 -17.99
C PRO A 72 8.82 16.59 -18.98
N ASP A 73 8.74 16.28 -20.27
CA ASP A 73 8.43 17.24 -21.33
C ASP A 73 6.91 17.43 -21.55
N THR A 74 6.07 16.65 -20.89
CA THR A 74 4.62 16.77 -20.99
C THR A 74 4.12 17.90 -20.09
N GLU A 75 2.98 18.49 -20.46
CA GLU A 75 2.31 19.54 -19.66
C GLU A 75 2.10 19.09 -18.20
N MET A 76 1.62 17.85 -17.98
CA MET A 76 1.38 17.32 -16.63
C MET A 76 2.68 17.07 -15.88
N GLY A 77 3.72 16.56 -16.53
CA GLY A 77 5.03 16.35 -15.93
C GLY A 77 5.65 17.67 -15.46
N GLN A 78 5.65 18.68 -16.35
CA GLN A 78 6.13 20.03 -16.03
C GLN A 78 5.31 20.70 -14.92
N ARG A 79 3.98 20.52 -14.94
CA ARG A 79 3.10 21.05 -13.91
C ARG A 79 3.44 20.43 -12.54
N LEU A 80 3.57 19.12 -12.46
CA LEU A 80 3.92 18.42 -11.22
C LEU A 80 5.29 18.88 -10.72
N GLU A 81 6.29 18.98 -11.59
CA GLU A 81 7.64 19.45 -11.21
C GLU A 81 7.61 20.85 -10.61
N ARG A 82 6.85 21.80 -11.21
CA ARG A 82 6.69 23.15 -10.64
C ARG A 82 6.05 23.11 -9.25
N LEU A 83 4.98 22.34 -9.09
CA LEU A 83 4.28 22.24 -7.81
C LEU A 83 5.13 21.64 -6.70
N THR A 84 6.02 20.71 -7.04
CA THR A 84 6.82 19.97 -6.04
C THR A 84 8.28 20.42 -5.96
N ALA A 85 8.66 21.50 -6.67
CA ALA A 85 10.05 21.98 -6.75
C ALA A 85 10.68 22.22 -5.38
N ASN A 86 9.91 22.73 -4.43
CA ASN A 86 10.37 23.06 -3.08
C ASN A 86 10.09 21.97 -2.03
N VAL A 87 9.53 20.82 -2.44
CA VAL A 87 9.14 19.73 -1.53
C VAL A 87 9.82 18.44 -1.99
N LYS A 88 11.14 18.38 -1.87
CA LYS A 88 11.94 17.22 -2.29
C LYS A 88 12.23 16.23 -1.15
N LYS A 89 12.02 16.66 0.10
CA LYS A 89 12.29 15.85 1.29
C LYS A 89 11.33 16.20 2.42
N VAL A 90 10.88 15.19 3.17
CA VAL A 90 10.08 15.37 4.37
C VAL A 90 10.50 14.36 5.45
N SER A 91 10.68 14.82 6.69
CA SER A 91 11.08 13.96 7.83
C SER A 91 12.25 13.02 7.54
N GLY A 92 13.22 13.48 6.73
CA GLY A 92 14.40 12.69 6.36
C GLY A 92 14.19 11.77 5.14
N LEU A 93 12.97 11.60 4.65
CA LEU A 93 12.62 10.78 3.51
C LEU A 93 12.68 11.60 2.21
N ASP A 94 13.40 11.12 1.22
CA ASP A 94 13.44 11.72 -0.12
C ASP A 94 12.16 11.39 -0.89
N LEU A 95 11.54 12.41 -1.48
CA LEU A 95 10.28 12.27 -2.20
C LEU A 95 10.52 12.12 -3.71
N ASN A 96 9.79 11.19 -4.32
CA ASN A 96 9.82 10.95 -5.76
C ASN A 96 8.41 11.09 -6.36
N PHE A 97 8.22 12.09 -7.22
CA PHE A 97 6.94 12.43 -7.80
C PHE A 97 6.83 11.97 -9.25
N LYS A 98 5.70 11.35 -9.62
CA LYS A 98 5.36 11.05 -11.02
C LYS A 98 3.86 11.21 -11.25
N VAL A 99 3.50 11.53 -12.50
CA VAL A 99 2.11 11.51 -12.97
C VAL A 99 1.87 10.21 -13.72
N TYR A 100 0.80 9.49 -13.39
CA TYR A 100 0.28 8.41 -14.22
C TYR A 100 -0.73 8.97 -15.23
N ASN A 101 -0.52 8.69 -16.51
CA ASN A 101 -1.43 9.11 -17.58
C ASN A 101 -2.69 8.24 -17.62
N VAL A 102 -3.45 8.27 -16.53
CA VAL A 102 -4.70 7.53 -16.33
C VAL A 102 -5.85 8.47 -16.03
N VAL A 103 -7.09 8.02 -16.27
CA VAL A 103 -8.30 8.85 -16.11
C VAL A 103 -8.80 8.93 -14.66
N ASP A 104 -8.21 8.17 -13.77
CA ASP A 104 -8.62 8.11 -12.37
C ASP A 104 -8.40 9.47 -11.68
N VAL A 105 -9.34 9.86 -10.81
CA VAL A 105 -9.22 11.04 -9.95
C VAL A 105 -8.65 10.58 -8.62
N ASN A 106 -7.34 10.46 -8.55
CA ASN A 106 -6.65 9.92 -7.38
C ASN A 106 -5.21 10.42 -7.29
N ALA A 107 -4.66 10.40 -6.08
CA ALA A 107 -3.23 10.47 -5.79
C ALA A 107 -2.93 9.52 -4.62
N PHE A 108 -1.68 9.14 -4.44
CA PHE A 108 -1.25 8.34 -3.29
C PHE A 108 0.24 8.50 -3.04
N ALA A 109 0.65 8.32 -1.81
CA ALA A 109 2.04 8.24 -1.42
C ALA A 109 2.33 6.91 -0.71
N CYS A 110 3.58 6.46 -0.82
CA CYS A 110 4.04 5.20 -0.25
C CYS A 110 5.20 5.43 0.74
N GLY A 111 5.40 4.49 1.65
CA GLY A 111 6.38 4.59 2.72
C GLY A 111 7.85 4.64 2.27
N ASP A 112 8.13 4.48 0.97
CA ASP A 112 9.45 4.69 0.36
C ASP A 112 9.67 6.13 -0.14
N GLY A 113 8.71 7.04 0.07
CA GLY A 113 8.74 8.41 -0.43
C GLY A 113 8.19 8.61 -1.85
N SER A 114 7.70 7.56 -2.48
CA SER A 114 7.08 7.65 -3.79
C SER A 114 5.70 8.28 -3.71
N VAL A 115 5.46 9.35 -4.49
CA VAL A 115 4.16 10.02 -4.64
C VAL A 115 3.71 9.92 -6.08
N ARG A 116 2.50 9.46 -6.29
CA ARG A 116 1.91 9.28 -7.63
C ARG A 116 0.60 10.06 -7.73
N VAL A 117 0.48 10.85 -8.79
CA VAL A 117 -0.71 11.65 -9.08
C VAL A 117 -1.31 11.18 -10.39
N CYS A 118 -2.61 10.90 -10.41
CA CYS A 118 -3.30 10.47 -11.63
C CYS A 118 -3.66 11.67 -12.51
N GLY A 119 -3.52 11.50 -13.80
CA GLY A 119 -3.83 12.54 -14.80
C GLY A 119 -5.27 13.04 -14.73
N GLY A 120 -6.23 12.18 -14.38
CA GLY A 120 -7.61 12.57 -14.17
C GLY A 120 -7.77 13.61 -13.06
N LEU A 121 -7.05 13.45 -11.94
CA LEU A 121 -7.05 14.44 -10.86
C LEU A 121 -6.46 15.77 -11.33
N MET A 122 -5.33 15.73 -12.03
CA MET A 122 -4.67 16.93 -12.53
C MET A 122 -5.49 17.69 -13.57
N LYS A 123 -6.39 17.02 -14.29
CA LYS A 123 -7.27 17.67 -15.28
C LYS A 123 -8.41 18.45 -14.65
N ILE A 124 -8.91 18.03 -13.51
CA ILE A 124 -10.11 18.65 -12.89
C ILE A 124 -9.78 19.58 -11.73
N MET A 125 -8.56 19.56 -11.22
CA MET A 125 -8.11 20.37 -10.08
C MET A 125 -7.13 21.45 -10.53
N ASP A 126 -7.22 22.63 -9.91
CA ASP A 126 -6.22 23.69 -10.06
C ASP A 126 -4.92 23.36 -9.30
N ASP A 127 -3.91 24.24 -9.40
CA ASP A 127 -2.59 24.02 -8.83
C ASP A 127 -2.61 23.94 -7.31
N ASP A 128 -3.39 24.79 -6.65
CA ASP A 128 -3.51 24.83 -5.19
C ASP A 128 -4.19 23.56 -4.67
N GLN A 129 -5.23 23.10 -5.36
CA GLN A 129 -5.95 21.86 -5.03
C GLN A 129 -5.06 20.64 -5.22
N VAL A 130 -4.33 20.53 -6.33
CA VAL A 130 -3.38 19.43 -6.57
C VAL A 130 -2.29 19.42 -5.50
N PHE A 131 -1.74 20.59 -5.17
CA PHE A 131 -0.70 20.70 -4.13
C PHE A 131 -1.24 20.33 -2.75
N ALA A 132 -2.47 20.72 -2.41
CA ALA A 132 -3.11 20.33 -1.16
C ALA A 132 -3.31 18.82 -1.05
N VAL A 133 -3.73 18.15 -2.14
CA VAL A 133 -3.84 16.69 -2.18
C VAL A 133 -2.47 16.02 -1.99
N ILE A 134 -1.44 16.51 -2.69
CA ILE A 134 -0.07 16.00 -2.52
C ILE A 134 0.39 16.13 -1.07
N GLY A 135 0.13 17.28 -0.44
CA GLY A 135 0.46 17.51 0.98
C GLY A 135 -0.27 16.56 1.92
N HIS A 136 -1.54 16.26 1.63
CA HIS A 136 -2.33 15.28 2.38
C HIS A 136 -1.71 13.88 2.29
N GLU A 137 -1.37 13.42 1.08
CA GLU A 137 -0.76 12.11 0.86
C GLU A 137 0.62 11.98 1.54
N ILE A 138 1.43 13.04 1.48
CA ILE A 138 2.70 13.10 2.20
C ILE A 138 2.48 13.01 3.71
N GLY A 139 1.41 13.62 4.23
CA GLY A 139 1.01 13.53 5.63
C GLY A 139 0.83 12.08 6.10
N HIS A 140 0.17 11.23 5.32
CA HIS A 140 0.01 9.80 5.62
C HIS A 140 1.35 9.06 5.74
N VAL A 141 2.32 9.42 4.89
CA VAL A 141 3.68 8.83 4.97
C VAL A 141 4.40 9.26 6.24
N VAL A 142 4.34 10.55 6.58
CA VAL A 142 4.99 11.11 7.80
C VAL A 142 4.41 10.48 9.07
N HIS A 143 3.11 10.21 9.10
CA HIS A 143 2.44 9.58 10.24
C HIS A 143 2.53 8.04 10.25
N SER A 144 3.21 7.44 9.28
CA SER A 144 3.34 5.97 9.15
C SER A 144 2.00 5.23 9.00
N ASP A 145 0.98 5.90 8.45
CA ASP A 145 -0.38 5.33 8.31
C ASP A 145 -0.39 4.04 7.51
N SER A 146 0.51 3.90 6.52
CA SER A 146 0.68 2.66 5.74
C SER A 146 1.10 1.48 6.62
N LYS A 147 2.01 1.69 7.59
CA LYS A 147 2.44 0.66 8.53
C LYS A 147 1.30 0.23 9.45
N ASP A 148 0.55 1.19 9.96
CA ASP A 148 -0.59 0.91 10.84
C ASP A 148 -1.72 0.19 10.07
N ALA A 149 -2.00 0.59 8.84
CA ALA A 149 -2.94 -0.11 7.97
C ALA A 149 -2.51 -1.57 7.71
N MET A 150 -1.23 -1.82 7.46
CA MET A 150 -0.70 -3.18 7.27
C MET A 150 -0.77 -4.02 8.54
N LYS A 151 -0.40 -3.46 9.70
CA LYS A 151 -0.56 -4.15 11.00
C LYS A 151 -2.01 -4.54 11.24
N ASN A 152 -2.93 -3.60 11.01
CA ASN A 152 -4.36 -3.85 11.18
C ASN A 152 -4.89 -4.91 10.20
N ALA A 153 -4.36 -4.97 8.97
CA ALA A 153 -4.70 -6.01 8.01
C ALA A 153 -4.25 -7.40 8.50
N TYR A 154 -3.03 -7.53 9.01
CA TYR A 154 -2.54 -8.77 9.60
C TYR A 154 -3.37 -9.21 10.81
N LEU A 155 -3.66 -8.30 11.75
CA LEU A 155 -4.47 -8.61 12.93
C LEU A 155 -5.90 -9.01 12.54
N THR A 156 -6.48 -8.36 11.54
CA THR A 156 -7.82 -8.70 11.01
C THR A 156 -7.81 -10.09 10.37
N SER A 157 -6.77 -10.44 9.61
CA SER A 157 -6.58 -11.77 9.03
C SER A 157 -6.46 -12.83 10.12
N ALA A 158 -5.65 -12.58 11.14
CA ALA A 158 -5.51 -13.46 12.29
C ALA A 158 -6.86 -13.68 12.99
N ALA A 159 -7.62 -12.63 13.25
CA ALA A 159 -8.94 -12.71 13.89
C ALA A 159 -9.93 -13.53 13.04
N LYS A 160 -9.94 -13.34 11.70
CA LYS A 160 -10.76 -14.14 10.78
C LYS A 160 -10.37 -15.62 10.83
N ASN A 161 -9.08 -15.93 10.80
CA ASN A 161 -8.58 -17.31 10.90
C ASN A 161 -9.01 -17.96 12.21
N LEU A 162 -8.99 -17.23 13.32
CA LEU A 162 -9.42 -17.73 14.64
C LEU A 162 -10.95 -17.86 14.76
N SER A 163 -11.73 -16.92 14.23
CA SER A 163 -13.20 -16.97 14.30
C SER A 163 -13.79 -18.17 13.56
N LEU A 164 -13.14 -18.61 12.49
CA LEU A 164 -13.56 -19.77 11.70
C LEU A 164 -13.17 -21.14 12.33
N ILE A 165 -12.57 -21.15 13.52
CA ILE A 165 -12.29 -22.39 14.28
C ILE A 165 -13.52 -22.90 15.01
N HIS A 166 -14.57 -22.08 15.16
CA HIS A 166 -15.77 -22.39 15.94
C HIS A 166 -16.97 -22.86 15.12
N ILE A 167 -16.79 -23.31 13.88
CA ILE A 167 -17.87 -23.87 13.07
C ILE A 167 -17.77 -25.39 13.05
#